data_3367259c14fb1f1386cd125de3f8970a
#
_entry.id   3367259c14fb1f1386cd125de3f8970a
#
_cell.length_a   1.000
_cell.length_b   1.000
_cell.length_c   1.000
_cell.angle_alpha   90.00
_cell.angle_beta   90.00
_cell.angle_gamma   90.00
#
_symmetry.space_group_name_H-M   'P 1'
#
loop_
_entity.id
_entity.type
_entity.pdbx_description
1 polymer ?
#
loop_
_entity_poly.entity_id
_entity_poly.type
_entity_poly.pdbx_seq_one_letter_code
_entity_poly.pdbx_strand_id
1 'polypeptide(L)'
;ANCIDRHLKKNKDKTAIIWVGDDPKVQKKISYKELHKEVSKVANGLKELGVKKGDRVTIYLTMIPELAYTMLACARIGAVHSIIFGGFSPDSISGRINDCESDYLITADEGVRGGKIIPLKSIADEALVNCPNVKKCVVVKRTGNRINWDERRDVWYHELTKKVSNKCEPEEMNAEDPLFILYTSGSTGKPKGVMHTTGGYMVYASMTHQYIFNYKPKDIYWCTADIGWVTGHSYIIYGPLSNGATTIMFEGIPTYPDSSRWWQIVDKYKVNIFYTAPTAIRALMREGDQPVKKTSRKTLKLLGTVGEPINPEAWEWYYKTVGDSKCPIV
;
A
#
# COMPACT_ATOMS: atom_id res chain seq x y z
N ALA A 1 5.35 -16.35 0.27
CA ALA A 1 6.15 -16.99 1.35
C ALA A 1 7.09 -16.00 2.05
N ASN A 2 7.93 -15.24 1.30
CA ASN A 2 9.03 -14.46 1.88
C ASN A 2 8.61 -13.29 2.79
N CYS A 3 7.46 -12.68 2.56
CA CYS A 3 6.96 -11.57 3.36
C CYS A 3 6.15 -12.00 4.59
N ILE A 4 5.68 -13.25 4.64
CA ILE A 4 4.77 -13.70 5.69
C ILE A 4 5.20 -15.02 6.30
N ASP A 5 5.17 -16.11 5.51
CA ASP A 5 5.25 -17.49 6.01
C ASP A 5 6.52 -17.77 6.79
N ARG A 6 7.68 -17.34 6.29
CA ARG A 6 8.97 -17.55 6.97
C ARG A 6 9.05 -16.89 8.36
N HIS A 7 8.18 -15.92 8.64
CA HIS A 7 8.14 -15.21 9.91
C HIS A 7 7.22 -15.88 10.93
N LEU A 8 6.28 -16.75 10.50
CA LEU A 8 5.27 -17.33 11.37
C LEU A 8 5.88 -18.21 12.49
N LYS A 9 6.96 -18.88 12.22
CA LYS A 9 7.60 -19.75 13.22
C LYS A 9 8.12 -18.98 14.45
N LYS A 10 8.70 -17.78 14.23
CA LYS A 10 9.35 -16.99 15.29
C LYS A 10 8.56 -15.74 15.70
N ASN A 11 7.81 -15.16 14.79
CA ASN A 11 7.23 -13.81 14.93
C ASN A 11 5.73 -13.78 14.63
N LYS A 12 5.01 -14.90 14.77
CA LYS A 12 3.58 -14.96 14.39
C LYS A 12 2.71 -13.88 15.05
N ASP A 13 2.99 -13.55 16.29
CA ASP A 13 2.21 -12.59 17.08
C ASP A 13 2.79 -11.16 17.02
N LYS A 14 3.96 -10.97 16.36
CA LYS A 14 4.51 -9.64 16.10
C LYS A 14 3.60 -8.88 15.14
N THR A 15 3.40 -7.60 15.43
CA THR A 15 2.69 -6.71 14.51
C THR A 15 3.46 -6.58 13.20
N ALA A 16 2.84 -6.94 12.10
CA ALA A 16 3.36 -6.76 10.75
C ALA A 16 2.98 -5.37 10.21
N ILE A 17 1.70 -5.01 10.32
CA ILE A 17 1.18 -3.75 9.81
C ILE A 17 0.44 -3.04 10.94
N ILE A 18 0.74 -1.76 11.15
CA ILE A 18 -0.09 -0.83 11.90
C ILE A 18 -0.85 0.01 10.86
N TRP A 19 -2.11 -0.29 10.67
CA TRP A 19 -2.95 0.55 9.83
C TRP A 19 -3.55 1.70 10.64
N VAL A 20 -3.46 2.90 10.09
CA VAL A 20 -3.97 4.13 10.68
C VAL A 20 -4.94 4.76 9.69
N GLY A 21 -6.20 4.86 10.08
CA GLY A 21 -7.25 5.42 9.25
C GLY A 21 -7.15 6.94 9.09
N ASP A 22 -7.92 7.47 8.16
CA ASP A 22 -8.09 8.91 7.97
C ASP A 22 -8.60 9.58 9.26
N ASP A 23 -9.65 9.02 9.89
CA ASP A 23 -10.06 9.40 11.25
C ASP A 23 -8.97 8.99 12.26
N PRO A 24 -8.43 9.94 13.06
CA PRO A 24 -7.42 9.67 14.10
C PRO A 24 -7.80 8.60 15.14
N LYS A 25 -9.10 8.35 15.32
CA LYS A 25 -9.61 7.35 16.24
C LYS A 25 -9.62 5.94 15.68
N VAL A 26 -9.53 5.81 14.36
CA VAL A 26 -9.60 4.53 13.65
C VAL A 26 -8.20 3.99 13.36
N GLN A 27 -7.94 2.79 13.85
CA GLN A 27 -6.64 2.13 13.68
C GLN A 27 -6.78 0.62 13.84
N LYS A 28 -5.86 -0.14 13.26
CA LYS A 28 -5.79 -1.59 13.42
C LYS A 28 -4.34 -2.06 13.47
N LYS A 29 -4.00 -2.89 14.43
CA LYS A 29 -2.74 -3.64 14.44
C LYS A 29 -3.00 -5.01 13.86
N ILE A 30 -2.19 -5.42 12.91
CA ILE A 30 -2.32 -6.68 12.18
C ILE A 30 -1.04 -7.47 12.43
N SER A 31 -1.14 -8.59 13.12
CA SER A 31 -0.02 -9.50 13.36
C SER A 31 0.35 -10.27 12.09
N TYR A 32 1.56 -10.86 12.04
CA TYR A 32 1.95 -11.75 10.93
C TYR A 32 0.98 -12.93 10.79
N LYS A 33 0.44 -13.45 11.90
CA LYS A 33 -0.57 -14.52 11.90
C LYS A 33 -1.89 -14.06 11.27
N GLU A 34 -2.36 -12.86 11.65
CA GLU A 34 -3.58 -12.29 11.07
C GLU A 34 -3.38 -11.96 9.59
N LEU A 35 -2.23 -11.37 9.23
CA LEU A 35 -1.89 -11.09 7.85
C LEU A 35 -1.89 -12.37 7.01
N HIS A 36 -1.28 -13.45 7.49
CA HIS A 36 -1.30 -14.75 6.82
C HIS A 36 -2.72 -15.26 6.61
N LYS A 37 -3.55 -15.20 7.66
CA LYS A 37 -4.94 -15.64 7.61
C LYS A 37 -5.75 -14.87 6.57
N GLU A 38 -5.70 -13.53 6.61
CA GLU A 38 -6.49 -12.69 5.69
C GLU A 38 -5.97 -12.80 4.25
N VAL A 39 -4.66 -12.80 4.03
CA VAL A 39 -4.06 -13.03 2.70
C VAL A 39 -4.46 -14.40 2.14
N SER A 40 -4.45 -15.46 2.96
CA SER A 40 -4.85 -16.81 2.51
C SER A 40 -6.32 -16.87 2.12
N LYS A 41 -7.21 -16.20 2.85
CA LYS A 41 -8.64 -16.12 2.50
C LYS A 41 -8.84 -15.39 1.17
N VAL A 42 -8.20 -14.24 0.99
CA VAL A 42 -8.30 -13.50 -0.28
C VAL A 42 -7.75 -14.34 -1.42
N ALA A 43 -6.62 -15.01 -1.24
CA ALA A 43 -6.01 -15.89 -2.22
C ALA A 43 -6.96 -17.03 -2.65
N ASN A 44 -7.59 -17.70 -1.68
CA ASN A 44 -8.57 -18.74 -1.97
C ASN A 44 -9.84 -18.18 -2.63
N GLY A 45 -10.34 -17.03 -2.18
CA GLY A 45 -11.47 -16.38 -2.82
C GLY A 45 -11.18 -15.99 -4.28
N LEU A 46 -9.99 -15.46 -4.57
CA LEU A 46 -9.58 -15.19 -5.95
C LEU A 46 -9.52 -16.46 -6.80
N LYS A 47 -9.03 -17.58 -6.24
CA LYS A 47 -9.06 -18.89 -6.93
C LYS A 47 -10.48 -19.36 -7.22
N GLU A 48 -11.45 -19.16 -6.30
CA GLU A 48 -12.86 -19.48 -6.53
C GLU A 48 -13.48 -18.63 -7.65
N LEU A 49 -13.02 -17.40 -7.83
CA LEU A 49 -13.41 -16.55 -8.97
C LEU A 49 -12.75 -16.97 -10.30
N GLY A 50 -11.83 -17.93 -10.26
CA GLY A 50 -11.14 -18.46 -11.43
C GLY A 50 -9.79 -17.82 -11.71
N VAL A 51 -9.25 -16.98 -10.81
CA VAL A 51 -7.90 -16.38 -10.95
C VAL A 51 -6.83 -17.46 -10.87
N LYS A 52 -5.93 -17.49 -11.84
CA LYS A 52 -4.83 -18.45 -11.98
C LYS A 52 -3.48 -17.75 -11.99
N LYS A 53 -2.40 -18.53 -11.85
CA LYS A 53 -1.03 -18.08 -12.07
C LYS A 53 -0.90 -17.39 -13.43
N GLY A 54 -0.31 -16.19 -13.41
CA GLY A 54 -0.12 -15.35 -14.59
C GLY A 54 -1.29 -14.44 -14.96
N ASP A 55 -2.48 -14.62 -14.39
CA ASP A 55 -3.60 -13.71 -14.60
C ASP A 55 -3.31 -12.34 -13.99
N ARG A 56 -3.79 -11.28 -14.65
CA ARG A 56 -3.66 -9.91 -14.16
C ARG A 56 -4.88 -9.55 -13.33
N VAL A 57 -4.61 -8.96 -12.17
CA VAL A 57 -5.63 -8.45 -11.24
C VAL A 57 -5.38 -6.97 -11.00
N THR A 58 -6.29 -6.12 -11.46
CA THR A 58 -6.23 -4.68 -11.21
C THR A 58 -6.80 -4.38 -9.82
N ILE A 59 -6.11 -3.53 -9.06
CA ILE A 59 -6.50 -3.12 -7.72
C ILE A 59 -6.63 -1.60 -7.68
N TYR A 60 -7.84 -1.11 -7.46
CA TYR A 60 -8.17 0.31 -7.34
C TYR A 60 -8.78 0.58 -5.97
N LEU A 61 -7.92 0.79 -4.98
CA LEU A 61 -8.27 0.97 -3.57
C LEU A 61 -7.51 2.15 -2.97
N THR A 62 -8.06 2.76 -1.93
CA THR A 62 -7.33 3.63 -1.02
C THR A 62 -6.44 2.80 -0.07
N MET A 63 -5.66 3.47 0.79
CA MET A 63 -4.70 2.85 1.69
C MET A 63 -5.35 2.10 2.87
N ILE A 64 -6.23 1.13 2.58
CA ILE A 64 -6.91 0.26 3.54
C ILE A 64 -6.23 -1.12 3.64
N PRO A 65 -6.42 -1.88 4.73
CA PRO A 65 -5.78 -3.18 4.92
C PRO A 65 -6.03 -4.17 3.79
N GLU A 66 -7.21 -4.12 3.19
CA GLU A 66 -7.62 -4.99 2.08
C GLU A 66 -6.73 -4.80 0.83
N LEU A 67 -6.17 -3.60 0.63
CA LEU A 67 -5.18 -3.35 -0.43
C LEU A 67 -3.93 -4.22 -0.22
N ALA A 68 -3.37 -4.21 0.99
CA ALA A 68 -2.21 -5.03 1.33
C ALA A 68 -2.53 -6.53 1.26
N TYR A 69 -3.70 -6.94 1.74
CA TYR A 69 -4.14 -8.34 1.68
C TYR A 69 -4.27 -8.83 0.23
N THR A 70 -4.90 -8.04 -0.62
CA THR A 70 -5.12 -8.39 -2.03
C THR A 70 -3.80 -8.44 -2.81
N MET A 71 -2.93 -7.46 -2.64
CA MET A 71 -1.60 -7.42 -3.24
C MET A 71 -0.79 -8.69 -2.91
N LEU A 72 -0.73 -9.05 -1.62
CA LEU A 72 -0.01 -10.23 -1.15
C LEU A 72 -0.71 -11.54 -1.52
N ALA A 73 -2.04 -11.53 -1.67
CA ALA A 73 -2.80 -12.69 -2.13
C ALA A 73 -2.53 -12.99 -3.61
N CYS A 74 -2.48 -11.96 -4.47
CA CYS A 74 -2.07 -12.12 -5.86
C CYS A 74 -0.67 -12.75 -5.95
N ALA A 75 0.30 -12.18 -5.23
CA ALA A 75 1.65 -12.73 -5.15
C ALA A 75 1.67 -14.19 -4.65
N ARG A 76 0.76 -14.54 -3.73
CA ARG A 76 0.66 -15.89 -3.15
C ARG A 76 0.21 -16.96 -4.16
N ILE A 77 -0.67 -16.58 -5.06
CA ILE A 77 -1.20 -17.52 -6.09
C ILE A 77 -0.53 -17.36 -7.46
N GLY A 78 0.54 -16.57 -7.54
CA GLY A 78 1.25 -16.30 -8.79
C GLY A 78 0.49 -15.43 -9.78
N ALA A 79 -0.56 -14.73 -9.35
CA ALA A 79 -1.24 -13.72 -10.16
C ALA A 79 -0.47 -12.40 -10.16
N VAL A 80 -0.52 -11.68 -11.27
CA VAL A 80 0.20 -10.41 -11.49
C VAL A 80 -0.72 -9.27 -11.07
N HIS A 81 -0.39 -8.55 -10.00
CA HIS A 81 -1.21 -7.40 -9.61
C HIS A 81 -0.80 -6.12 -10.35
N SER A 82 -1.79 -5.27 -10.63
CA SER A 82 -1.61 -3.92 -11.16
C SER A 82 -2.39 -2.94 -10.28
N ILE A 83 -1.67 -2.16 -9.46
CA ILE A 83 -2.31 -1.27 -8.49
C ILE A 83 -2.43 0.12 -9.09
N ILE A 84 -3.62 0.68 -8.98
CA ILE A 84 -3.97 2.01 -9.47
C ILE A 84 -4.24 2.92 -8.26
N PHE A 85 -3.62 4.09 -8.25
CA PHE A 85 -3.83 5.11 -7.21
C PHE A 85 -5.31 5.52 -7.14
N GLY A 86 -5.87 5.55 -5.92
CA GLY A 86 -7.30 5.82 -5.65
C GLY A 86 -7.82 7.21 -6.07
N GLY A 87 -6.96 8.08 -6.58
CA GLY A 87 -7.31 9.40 -7.10
C GLY A 87 -7.33 9.51 -8.64
N PHE A 88 -7.17 8.40 -9.37
CA PHE A 88 -7.15 8.44 -10.83
C PHE A 88 -8.57 8.48 -11.42
N SER A 89 -8.65 9.08 -12.63
CA SER A 89 -9.89 9.19 -13.43
C SER A 89 -10.30 7.86 -14.05
N PRO A 90 -11.59 7.71 -14.45
CA PRO A 90 -12.09 6.54 -15.16
C PRO A 90 -11.27 6.17 -16.40
N ASP A 91 -10.88 7.14 -17.22
CA ASP A 91 -10.02 6.90 -18.40
C ASP A 91 -8.65 6.34 -18.04
N SER A 92 -8.07 6.85 -16.95
CA SER A 92 -6.80 6.33 -16.44
C SER A 92 -6.89 4.89 -15.96
N ILE A 93 -8.03 4.50 -15.42
CA ILE A 93 -8.30 3.14 -14.95
C ILE A 93 -8.52 2.21 -16.13
N SER A 94 -9.45 2.57 -17.04
CA SER A 94 -9.77 1.75 -18.21
C SER A 94 -8.57 1.54 -19.12
N GLY A 95 -7.76 2.59 -19.34
CA GLY A 95 -6.54 2.48 -20.13
C GLY A 95 -5.56 1.45 -19.56
N ARG A 96 -5.37 1.39 -18.22
CA ARG A 96 -4.49 0.41 -17.59
C ARG A 96 -5.05 -1.01 -17.59
N ILE A 97 -6.36 -1.16 -17.34
CA ILE A 97 -7.04 -2.45 -17.40
C ILE A 97 -6.89 -3.07 -18.78
N ASN A 98 -7.14 -2.29 -19.83
CA ASN A 98 -7.06 -2.75 -21.21
C ASN A 98 -5.62 -3.05 -21.64
N ASP A 99 -4.66 -2.20 -21.25
CA ASP A 99 -3.24 -2.37 -21.60
C ASP A 99 -2.65 -3.65 -20.98
N CYS A 100 -2.96 -3.95 -19.72
CA CYS A 100 -2.49 -5.19 -19.09
C CYS A 100 -3.44 -6.36 -19.25
N GLU A 101 -4.53 -6.21 -20.01
CA GLU A 101 -5.55 -7.25 -20.23
C GLU A 101 -6.04 -7.89 -18.93
N SER A 102 -6.42 -7.05 -17.95
CA SER A 102 -6.88 -7.53 -16.65
C SER A 102 -8.33 -7.98 -16.70
N ASP A 103 -8.60 -9.21 -16.32
CA ASP A 103 -9.94 -9.80 -16.25
C ASP A 103 -10.66 -9.50 -14.92
N TYR A 104 -9.95 -9.01 -13.92
CA TYR A 104 -10.43 -8.83 -12.55
C TYR A 104 -10.10 -7.45 -12.02
N LEU A 105 -11.10 -6.82 -11.39
CA LEU A 105 -10.93 -5.55 -10.69
C LEU A 105 -11.30 -5.72 -9.21
N ILE A 106 -10.46 -5.19 -8.34
CA ILE A 106 -10.76 -5.08 -6.92
C ILE A 106 -10.88 -3.59 -6.57
N THR A 107 -12.00 -3.19 -6.00
CA THR A 107 -12.28 -1.81 -5.59
C THR A 107 -13.02 -1.77 -4.25
N ALA A 108 -13.45 -0.60 -3.81
CA ALA A 108 -14.31 -0.43 -2.64
C ALA A 108 -15.58 0.35 -3.03
N ASP A 109 -16.59 0.26 -2.15
CA ASP A 109 -17.77 1.14 -2.29
C ASP A 109 -17.32 2.59 -2.41
N GLU A 110 -16.54 3.04 -1.44
CA GLU A 110 -15.95 4.38 -1.39
C GLU A 110 -14.59 4.34 -0.71
N GLY A 111 -13.81 5.40 -0.84
CA GLY A 111 -12.61 5.68 -0.04
C GLY A 111 -12.82 6.88 0.86
N VAL A 112 -11.98 7.03 1.87
CA VAL A 112 -11.95 8.21 2.74
C VAL A 112 -10.55 8.81 2.71
N ARG A 113 -10.44 10.12 2.47
CA ARG A 113 -9.14 10.80 2.44
C ARG A 113 -9.28 12.28 2.81
N GLY A 114 -8.63 12.70 3.88
CA GLY A 114 -8.69 14.08 4.36
C GLY A 114 -10.09 14.54 4.76
N GLY A 115 -10.88 13.65 5.36
CA GLY A 115 -12.28 13.88 5.72
C GLY A 115 -13.26 13.88 4.54
N LYS A 116 -12.78 13.59 3.31
CA LYS A 116 -13.62 13.55 2.11
C LYS A 116 -13.87 12.12 1.65
N ILE A 117 -15.06 11.89 1.11
CA ILE A 117 -15.44 10.61 0.49
C ILE A 117 -15.01 10.64 -0.98
N ILE A 118 -14.40 9.55 -1.43
CA ILE A 118 -14.04 9.30 -2.82
C ILE A 118 -14.94 8.16 -3.33
N PRO A 119 -15.78 8.38 -4.35
CA PRO A 119 -16.75 7.38 -4.83
C PRO A 119 -16.07 6.33 -5.72
N LEU A 120 -15.24 5.46 -5.15
CA LEU A 120 -14.39 4.52 -5.89
C LEU A 120 -15.20 3.60 -6.80
N LYS A 121 -16.32 3.02 -6.31
CA LYS A 121 -17.16 2.13 -7.12
C LYS A 121 -17.78 2.86 -8.31
N SER A 122 -18.25 4.09 -8.12
CA SER A 122 -18.82 4.88 -9.20
C SER A 122 -17.80 5.19 -10.30
N ILE A 123 -16.58 5.58 -9.90
CA ILE A 123 -15.45 5.83 -10.81
C ILE A 123 -15.04 4.53 -11.53
N ALA A 124 -15.00 3.41 -10.80
CA ALA A 124 -14.72 2.10 -11.38
C ALA A 124 -15.81 1.67 -12.38
N ASP A 125 -17.09 1.88 -12.09
CA ASP A 125 -18.18 1.55 -12.99
C ASP A 125 -18.10 2.33 -14.31
N GLU A 126 -17.78 3.61 -14.24
CA GLU A 126 -17.54 4.44 -15.43
C GLU A 126 -16.36 3.92 -16.26
N ALA A 127 -15.26 3.56 -15.62
CA ALA A 127 -14.10 2.95 -16.29
C ALA A 127 -14.47 1.62 -16.97
N LEU A 128 -15.26 0.79 -16.31
CA LEU A 128 -15.62 -0.56 -16.75
C LEU A 128 -16.54 -0.57 -17.99
N VAL A 129 -17.20 0.55 -18.31
CA VAL A 129 -17.92 0.70 -19.59
C VAL A 129 -16.98 0.43 -20.77
N ASN A 130 -15.72 0.82 -20.65
CA ASN A 130 -14.69 0.65 -21.69
C ASN A 130 -13.80 -0.59 -21.47
N CYS A 131 -14.18 -1.50 -20.56
CA CYS A 131 -13.39 -2.69 -20.22
C CYS A 131 -14.24 -3.98 -20.34
N PRO A 132 -14.66 -4.37 -21.56
CA PRO A 132 -15.58 -5.49 -21.75
C PRO A 132 -15.01 -6.86 -21.30
N ASN A 133 -13.68 -6.97 -21.15
CA ASN A 133 -13.01 -8.21 -20.76
C ASN A 133 -13.07 -8.46 -19.24
N VAL A 134 -13.39 -7.47 -18.43
CA VAL A 134 -13.45 -7.63 -16.97
C VAL A 134 -14.62 -8.54 -16.59
N LYS A 135 -14.27 -9.72 -16.07
CA LYS A 135 -15.21 -10.79 -15.69
C LYS A 135 -15.86 -10.54 -14.34
N LYS A 136 -15.05 -10.07 -13.36
CA LYS A 136 -15.51 -9.83 -11.98
C LYS A 136 -14.91 -8.56 -11.40
N CYS A 137 -15.75 -7.87 -10.62
CA CYS A 137 -15.38 -6.71 -9.82
C CYS A 137 -15.65 -7.03 -8.35
N VAL A 138 -14.60 -7.16 -7.54
CA VAL A 138 -14.71 -7.42 -6.10
C VAL A 138 -14.74 -6.09 -5.37
N VAL A 139 -15.74 -5.90 -4.52
CA VAL A 139 -16.02 -4.62 -3.85
C VAL A 139 -15.85 -4.74 -2.34
N VAL A 140 -14.91 -3.99 -1.78
CA VAL A 140 -14.74 -3.85 -0.33
C VAL A 140 -15.79 -2.89 0.23
N LYS A 141 -16.45 -3.27 1.31
CA LYS A 141 -17.39 -2.42 2.03
C LYS A 141 -16.63 -1.54 3.03
N ARG A 142 -16.22 -0.33 2.61
CA ARG A 142 -15.43 0.60 3.45
C ARG A 142 -16.31 1.57 4.22
N THR A 143 -17.28 2.20 3.58
CA THR A 143 -18.21 3.16 4.20
C THR A 143 -19.57 2.54 4.46
N GLY A 144 -20.01 1.61 3.63
CA GLY A 144 -21.30 0.97 3.71
C GLY A 144 -22.43 1.78 3.09
N ASN A 145 -22.11 2.87 2.40
CA ASN A 145 -23.08 3.65 1.65
C ASN A 145 -23.66 2.86 0.47
N ARG A 146 -24.82 3.31 -0.01
CA ARG A 146 -25.47 2.69 -1.17
C ARG A 146 -24.67 2.99 -2.43
N ILE A 147 -24.40 1.94 -3.21
CA ILE A 147 -23.68 2.00 -4.49
C ILE A 147 -24.51 1.34 -5.60
N ASN A 148 -24.18 1.62 -6.85
CA ASN A 148 -24.69 0.84 -7.99
C ASN A 148 -24.08 -0.56 -7.95
N TRP A 149 -24.88 -1.56 -8.39
CA TRP A 149 -24.51 -2.96 -8.31
C TRP A 149 -24.91 -3.72 -9.56
N ASP A 150 -23.98 -4.43 -10.20
CA ASP A 150 -24.25 -5.36 -11.29
C ASP A 150 -24.10 -6.82 -10.79
N GLU A 151 -25.20 -7.50 -10.59
CA GLU A 151 -25.26 -8.88 -10.07
C GLU A 151 -24.46 -9.89 -10.91
N ARG A 152 -24.21 -9.63 -12.17
CA ARG A 152 -23.46 -10.52 -13.07
C ARG A 152 -21.95 -10.40 -12.87
N ARG A 153 -21.48 -9.21 -12.44
CA ARG A 153 -20.08 -8.83 -12.37
C ARG A 153 -19.58 -8.63 -10.95
N ASP A 154 -20.36 -7.98 -10.11
CA ASP A 154 -19.94 -7.48 -8.81
C ASP A 154 -20.05 -8.55 -7.71
N VAL A 155 -19.04 -8.61 -6.84
CA VAL A 155 -18.96 -9.56 -5.73
C VAL A 155 -18.48 -8.82 -4.49
N TRP A 156 -19.15 -8.99 -3.36
CA TRP A 156 -18.68 -8.42 -2.11
C TRP A 156 -17.43 -9.13 -1.60
N TYR A 157 -16.40 -8.37 -1.28
CA TYR A 157 -15.15 -8.88 -0.73
C TYR A 157 -15.34 -9.71 0.54
N HIS A 158 -16.21 -9.29 1.44
CA HIS A 158 -16.49 -10.02 2.67
C HIS A 158 -17.22 -11.35 2.42
N GLU A 159 -18.05 -11.44 1.39
CA GLU A 159 -18.69 -12.70 1.00
C GLU A 159 -17.68 -13.64 0.36
N LEU A 160 -16.83 -13.12 -0.53
CA LEU A 160 -15.73 -13.88 -1.15
C LEU A 160 -14.80 -14.50 -0.10
N THR A 161 -14.53 -13.81 0.99
CA THR A 161 -13.58 -14.26 2.03
C THR A 161 -14.22 -15.01 3.19
N LYS A 162 -15.56 -15.08 3.25
CA LYS A 162 -16.30 -15.64 4.41
C LYS A 162 -16.23 -17.17 4.51
N LYS A 163 -16.36 -17.86 3.38
CA LYS A 163 -16.55 -19.32 3.33
C LYS A 163 -15.29 -20.09 2.92
N VAL A 164 -14.20 -19.41 2.63
CA VAL A 164 -12.97 -20.01 2.14
C VAL A 164 -12.00 -20.38 3.26
N SER A 165 -11.08 -21.30 2.98
CA SER A 165 -10.02 -21.69 3.91
C SER A 165 -9.12 -20.50 4.26
N ASN A 166 -8.67 -20.43 5.50
CA ASN A 166 -7.65 -19.49 5.95
C ASN A 166 -6.22 -20.00 5.79
N LYS A 167 -6.04 -21.10 5.04
CA LYS A 167 -4.77 -21.66 4.62
C LYS A 167 -4.75 -21.73 3.08
N CYS A 168 -3.70 -21.24 2.50
CA CYS A 168 -3.45 -21.29 1.06
C CYS A 168 -1.94 -21.46 0.88
N GLU A 169 -1.51 -22.57 0.33
CA GLU A 169 -0.09 -22.76 0.04
C GLU A 169 0.36 -21.77 -1.04
N PRO A 170 1.57 -21.17 -0.89
CA PRO A 170 2.09 -20.27 -1.90
C PRO A 170 2.47 -21.01 -3.16
N GLU A 171 2.15 -20.43 -4.30
CA GLU A 171 2.57 -20.91 -5.62
C GLU A 171 4.10 -20.85 -5.74
N GLU A 172 4.68 -21.86 -6.36
CA GLU A 172 6.11 -21.89 -6.71
C GLU A 172 6.35 -20.99 -7.92
N MET A 173 7.24 -20.00 -7.75
CA MET A 173 7.58 -19.00 -8.75
C MET A 173 9.05 -19.05 -9.11
N ASN A 174 9.35 -18.95 -10.40
CA ASN A 174 10.71 -18.68 -10.85
C ASN A 174 11.08 -17.22 -10.57
N ALA A 175 12.38 -16.93 -10.51
CA ALA A 175 12.87 -15.58 -10.26
C ALA A 175 12.39 -14.57 -11.31
N GLU A 176 12.26 -15.00 -12.56
CA GLU A 176 11.83 -14.18 -13.68
C GLU A 176 10.31 -14.16 -13.90
N ASP A 177 9.53 -14.93 -13.14
CA ASP A 177 8.08 -14.88 -13.23
C ASP A 177 7.58 -13.47 -12.82
N PRO A 178 6.61 -12.88 -13.56
CA PRO A 178 6.04 -11.59 -13.24
C PRO A 178 5.43 -11.53 -11.83
N LEU A 179 5.67 -10.44 -11.13
CA LEU A 179 5.09 -10.16 -9.82
C LEU A 179 4.01 -9.08 -9.91
N PHE A 180 4.32 -7.97 -10.55
CA PHE A 180 3.38 -6.89 -10.75
C PHE A 180 3.71 -6.03 -11.96
N ILE A 181 2.70 -5.28 -12.40
CA ILE A 181 2.82 -4.24 -13.42
C ILE A 181 2.48 -2.91 -12.77
N LEU A 182 3.36 -1.93 -12.92
CA LEU A 182 3.11 -0.58 -12.43
C LEU A 182 3.34 0.44 -13.54
N TYR A 183 2.40 1.38 -13.69
CA TYR A 183 2.39 2.35 -14.77
C TYR A 183 3.14 3.62 -14.40
N THR A 184 4.03 4.05 -15.29
CA THR A 184 4.71 5.34 -15.23
C THR A 184 4.05 6.33 -16.18
N SER A 185 4.27 7.64 -15.96
CA SER A 185 3.72 8.72 -16.81
C SER A 185 4.18 8.67 -18.27
N GLY A 186 5.28 7.99 -18.57
CA GLY A 186 5.84 7.87 -19.91
C GLY A 186 6.22 9.21 -20.57
N SER A 187 7.24 9.22 -21.39
CA SER A 187 7.68 10.41 -22.15
C SER A 187 6.75 10.78 -23.33
N THR A 188 5.86 9.87 -23.72
CA THR A 188 4.97 10.01 -24.90
C THR A 188 3.52 10.37 -24.54
N GLY A 189 3.25 10.71 -23.27
CA GLY A 189 1.90 11.04 -22.79
C GLY A 189 1.01 9.84 -22.45
N LYS A 190 1.26 8.65 -23.00
CA LYS A 190 0.55 7.43 -22.60
C LYS A 190 1.32 6.72 -21.46
N PRO A 191 0.64 6.32 -20.39
CA PRO A 191 1.28 5.53 -19.35
C PRO A 191 1.88 4.24 -19.90
N LYS A 192 3.08 3.87 -19.42
CA LYS A 192 3.76 2.63 -19.80
C LYS A 192 3.77 1.68 -18.62
N GLY A 193 3.29 0.47 -18.82
CA GLY A 193 3.34 -0.61 -17.83
C GLY A 193 4.77 -1.15 -17.71
N VAL A 194 5.36 -1.01 -16.52
CA VAL A 194 6.66 -1.60 -16.18
C VAL A 194 6.39 -2.89 -15.42
N MET A 195 6.82 -4.01 -16.00
CA MET A 195 6.72 -5.32 -15.38
C MET A 195 7.91 -5.56 -14.46
N HIS A 196 7.63 -5.94 -13.22
CA HIS A 196 8.63 -6.32 -12.23
C HIS A 196 8.57 -7.82 -12.00
N THR A 197 9.73 -8.49 -12.01
CA THR A 197 9.84 -9.94 -11.78
C THR A 197 10.04 -10.27 -10.30
N THR A 198 9.72 -11.51 -9.93
CA THR A 198 9.61 -11.93 -8.52
C THR A 198 10.95 -11.90 -7.78
N GLY A 199 12.01 -12.48 -8.35
CA GLY A 199 13.26 -12.69 -7.65
C GLY A 199 14.08 -11.42 -7.47
N GLY A 200 14.47 -10.77 -8.57
CA GLY A 200 15.32 -9.59 -8.55
C GLY A 200 14.72 -8.43 -7.78
N TYR A 201 13.41 -8.17 -7.98
CA TYR A 201 12.70 -7.14 -7.25
C TYR A 201 12.69 -7.40 -5.73
N MET A 202 12.40 -8.63 -5.30
CA MET A 202 12.33 -8.96 -3.87
C MET A 202 13.70 -8.86 -3.20
N VAL A 203 14.78 -9.27 -3.87
CA VAL A 203 16.16 -9.10 -3.37
C VAL A 203 16.47 -7.62 -3.19
N TYR A 204 16.21 -6.80 -4.21
CA TYR A 204 16.45 -5.36 -4.17
C TYR A 204 15.66 -4.68 -3.04
N ALA A 205 14.35 -4.89 -2.97
CA ALA A 205 13.49 -4.26 -1.97
C ALA A 205 13.88 -4.68 -0.53
N SER A 206 14.22 -5.95 -0.33
CA SER A 206 14.64 -6.47 0.97
C SER A 206 15.98 -5.90 1.41
N MET A 207 16.99 -5.93 0.54
CA MET A 207 18.34 -5.45 0.85
C MET A 207 18.36 -3.94 1.09
N THR A 208 17.73 -3.17 0.21
CA THR A 208 17.72 -1.70 0.36
C THR A 208 16.96 -1.29 1.61
N HIS A 209 15.81 -1.91 1.93
CA HIS A 209 15.12 -1.65 3.20
C HIS A 209 16.03 -1.97 4.40
N GLN A 210 16.75 -3.07 4.37
CA GLN A 210 17.60 -3.47 5.51
C GLN A 210 18.82 -2.57 5.69
N TYR A 211 19.54 -2.30 4.60
CA TYR A 211 20.86 -1.65 4.67
C TYR A 211 20.77 -0.13 4.60
N ILE A 212 19.99 0.44 3.70
CA ILE A 212 19.85 1.90 3.56
C ILE A 212 19.22 2.51 4.82
N PHE A 213 18.15 1.89 5.33
CA PHE A 213 17.50 2.36 6.55
C PHE A 213 18.14 1.82 7.84
N ASN A 214 19.21 1.03 7.75
CA ASN A 214 19.86 0.40 8.92
C ASN A 214 18.83 -0.24 9.86
N TYR A 215 17.81 -0.88 9.26
CA TYR A 215 16.67 -1.43 9.98
C TYR A 215 17.11 -2.47 11.03
N LYS A 216 16.54 -2.38 12.22
CA LYS A 216 16.74 -3.34 13.32
C LYS A 216 15.40 -4.00 13.69
N PRO A 217 15.38 -5.25 14.18
CA PRO A 217 14.14 -6.03 14.39
C PRO A 217 13.07 -5.40 15.29
N LYS A 218 13.45 -4.44 16.15
CA LYS A 218 12.52 -3.73 17.06
C LYS A 218 12.08 -2.37 16.52
N ASP A 219 12.64 -1.91 15.41
CA ASP A 219 12.29 -0.61 14.85
C ASP A 219 10.90 -0.65 14.23
N ILE A 220 10.16 0.43 14.42
CA ILE A 220 8.92 0.71 13.70
C ILE A 220 9.26 1.61 12.54
N TYR A 221 8.96 1.13 11.36
CA TYR A 221 9.25 1.77 10.08
C TYR A 221 7.98 2.38 9.50
N TRP A 222 8.09 3.59 8.99
CA TRP A 222 6.98 4.26 8.33
C TRP A 222 7.42 4.93 7.03
N CYS A 223 6.91 4.44 5.92
CA CYS A 223 6.94 5.10 4.62
C CYS A 223 5.56 5.73 4.37
N THR A 224 5.53 7.01 4.04
CA THR A 224 4.29 7.78 3.84
C THR A 224 3.78 7.75 2.39
N ALA A 225 4.44 7.02 1.51
CA ALA A 225 4.00 6.86 0.13
C ALA A 225 2.64 6.16 0.05
N ASP A 226 2.01 6.25 -1.12
CA ASP A 226 0.85 5.44 -1.45
C ASP A 226 1.29 4.16 -2.17
N ILE A 227 0.62 3.03 -1.91
CA ILE A 227 0.94 1.75 -2.55
C ILE A 227 0.67 1.80 -4.06
N GLY A 228 -0.15 2.71 -4.56
CA GLY A 228 -0.30 2.98 -6.00
C GLY A 228 0.99 3.42 -6.72
N TRP A 229 2.09 3.66 -5.99
CA TRP A 229 3.41 4.01 -6.52
C TRP A 229 4.45 2.95 -6.16
N VAL A 230 5.54 2.87 -6.95
CA VAL A 230 6.62 1.89 -6.70
C VAL A 230 7.23 2.01 -5.31
N THR A 231 7.34 3.21 -4.78
CA THR A 231 7.83 3.44 -3.41
C THR A 231 6.93 2.76 -2.37
N GLY A 232 5.62 2.83 -2.53
CA GLY A 232 4.68 2.15 -1.65
C GLY A 232 4.77 0.63 -1.75
N HIS A 233 4.88 0.08 -2.97
CA HIS A 233 5.11 -1.35 -3.17
C HIS A 233 6.37 -1.81 -2.43
N SER A 234 7.50 -1.13 -2.67
CA SER A 234 8.81 -1.53 -2.17
C SER A 234 8.97 -1.29 -0.67
N TYR A 235 8.47 -0.14 -0.16
CA TYR A 235 8.83 0.34 1.17
C TYR A 235 7.66 0.50 2.14
N ILE A 236 6.44 0.06 1.76
CA ILE A 236 5.37 -0.19 2.74
C ILE A 236 5.15 -1.69 2.90
N ILE A 237 5.18 -2.45 1.80
CA ILE A 237 4.81 -3.87 1.80
C ILE A 237 6.04 -4.78 1.65
N TYR A 238 6.63 -4.88 0.46
CA TYR A 238 7.58 -5.96 0.13
C TYR A 238 8.87 -5.89 0.94
N GLY A 239 9.56 -4.75 0.96
CA GLY A 239 10.83 -4.59 1.68
C GLY A 239 10.67 -4.78 3.20
N PRO A 240 9.79 -4.02 3.87
CA PRO A 240 9.60 -4.17 5.31
C PRO A 240 9.14 -5.57 5.72
N LEU A 241 8.13 -6.12 5.06
CA LEU A 241 7.60 -7.43 5.43
C LEU A 241 8.58 -8.56 5.14
N SER A 242 9.39 -8.46 4.07
CA SER A 242 10.44 -9.45 3.82
C SER A 242 11.49 -9.50 4.95
N ASN A 243 11.72 -8.40 5.63
CA ASN A 243 12.64 -8.30 6.78
C ASN A 243 11.94 -8.53 8.13
N GLY A 244 10.68 -8.98 8.14
CA GLY A 244 9.93 -9.20 9.38
C GLY A 244 9.69 -7.93 10.19
N ALA A 245 9.62 -6.78 9.53
CA ALA A 245 9.44 -5.47 10.15
C ALA A 245 7.99 -5.24 10.60
N THR A 246 7.82 -4.26 11.49
CA THR A 246 6.54 -3.58 11.72
C THR A 246 6.52 -2.32 10.86
N THR A 247 5.61 -2.27 9.89
CA THR A 247 5.41 -1.11 9.01
C THR A 247 4.10 -0.39 9.31
N ILE A 248 4.08 0.94 9.11
CA ILE A 248 2.84 1.71 9.21
C ILE A 248 2.26 1.93 7.82
N MET A 249 0.95 1.73 7.69
CA MET A 249 0.14 2.01 6.52
C MET A 249 -0.90 3.07 6.89
N PHE A 250 -0.87 4.22 6.24
CA PHE A 250 -1.68 5.40 6.59
C PHE A 250 -2.66 5.73 5.46
N GLU A 251 -3.95 5.75 5.77
CA GLU A 251 -5.02 6.06 4.80
C GLU A 251 -5.20 7.55 4.54
N GLY A 252 -4.85 8.39 5.51
CA GLY A 252 -5.14 9.83 5.50
C GLY A 252 -4.15 10.70 4.72
N ILE A 253 -4.22 11.99 4.98
CA ILE A 253 -3.28 13.01 4.49
C ILE A 253 -2.55 13.68 5.65
N PRO A 254 -1.36 14.29 5.41
CA PRO A 254 -0.52 14.83 6.49
C PRO A 254 -1.16 16.00 7.26
N THR A 255 -2.10 16.71 6.64
CA THR A 255 -2.73 17.92 7.17
C THR A 255 -4.16 17.74 7.70
N TYR A 256 -4.65 16.50 7.80
CA TYR A 256 -5.97 16.22 8.33
C TYR A 256 -5.90 15.33 9.60
N PRO A 257 -6.64 15.69 10.67
CA PRO A 257 -7.48 16.88 10.86
C PRO A 257 -6.70 18.19 11.01
N ASP A 258 -5.41 18.12 11.28
CA ASP A 258 -4.50 19.27 11.35
C ASP A 258 -3.07 18.87 10.96
N SER A 259 -2.19 19.87 10.77
CA SER A 259 -0.83 19.67 10.26
C SER A 259 0.14 18.97 11.25
N SER A 260 -0.30 18.65 12.46
CA SER A 260 0.46 17.84 13.41
C SER A 260 0.22 16.34 13.26
N ARG A 261 -0.69 15.92 12.37
CA ARG A 261 -1.16 14.55 12.21
C ARG A 261 -0.03 13.51 12.08
N TRP A 262 0.94 13.76 11.23
CA TRP A 262 2.06 12.82 11.04
C TRP A 262 2.94 12.72 12.28
N TRP A 263 3.19 13.84 12.92
CA TRP A 263 4.03 13.90 14.12
C TRP A 263 3.38 13.23 15.31
N GLN A 264 2.06 13.33 15.43
CA GLN A 264 1.29 12.57 16.42
C GLN A 264 1.38 11.05 16.17
N ILE A 265 1.36 10.61 14.91
CA ILE A 265 1.54 9.19 14.52
C ILE A 265 2.96 8.73 14.92
N VAL A 266 3.98 9.54 14.62
CA VAL A 266 5.36 9.24 15.01
C VAL A 266 5.48 9.03 16.52
N ASP A 267 4.91 9.91 17.33
CA ASP A 267 4.94 9.79 18.79
C ASP A 267 4.12 8.61 19.30
N LYS A 268 2.89 8.46 18.81
CA LYS A 268 1.95 7.43 19.26
C LYS A 268 2.50 6.03 19.05
N TYR A 269 3.08 5.79 17.88
CA TYR A 269 3.58 4.46 17.52
C TYR A 269 5.08 4.28 17.71
N LYS A 270 5.76 5.29 18.23
CA LYS A 270 7.22 5.24 18.50
C LYS A 270 8.02 4.91 17.24
N VAL A 271 7.71 5.63 16.14
CA VAL A 271 8.39 5.45 14.85
C VAL A 271 9.89 5.72 15.00
N ASN A 272 10.71 4.83 14.44
CA ASN A 272 12.16 4.92 14.46
C ASN A 272 12.73 5.40 13.13
N ILE A 273 12.10 5.00 12.03
CA ILE A 273 12.52 5.31 10.66
C ILE A 273 11.34 5.95 9.95
N PHE A 274 11.52 7.17 9.44
CA PHE A 274 10.47 7.92 8.76
C PHE A 274 10.93 8.30 7.35
N TYR A 275 10.18 7.84 6.34
CA TYR A 275 10.53 7.94 4.92
C TYR A 275 9.40 8.58 4.13
N THR A 276 9.70 9.68 3.43
CA THR A 276 8.67 10.47 2.75
C THR A 276 9.21 11.16 1.49
N ALA A 277 8.35 11.88 0.77
CA ALA A 277 8.74 12.61 -0.43
C ALA A 277 9.03 14.10 -0.13
N PRO A 278 9.97 14.74 -0.84
CA PRO A 278 10.25 16.17 -0.72
C PRO A 278 9.04 17.07 -0.90
N THR A 279 8.11 16.71 -1.79
CA THR A 279 6.83 17.42 -1.96
C THR A 279 6.03 17.48 -0.67
N ALA A 280 5.96 16.38 0.08
CA ALA A 280 5.26 16.34 1.36
C ALA A 280 6.01 17.15 2.43
N ILE A 281 7.34 17.09 2.43
CA ILE A 281 8.18 17.89 3.33
C ILE A 281 7.93 19.39 3.09
N ARG A 282 7.97 19.84 1.83
CA ARG A 282 7.69 21.24 1.48
C ARG A 282 6.28 21.69 1.86
N ALA A 283 5.28 20.81 1.70
CA ALA A 283 3.91 21.12 2.12
C ALA A 283 3.81 21.33 3.64
N LEU A 284 4.43 20.44 4.43
CA LEU A 284 4.45 20.55 5.89
C LEU A 284 5.31 21.70 6.40
N MET A 285 6.40 22.04 5.73
CA MET A 285 7.24 23.20 6.03
C MET A 285 6.45 24.51 5.92
N ARG A 286 5.55 24.64 4.95
CA ARG A 286 4.65 25.79 4.79
C ARG A 286 3.68 25.97 5.95
N GLU A 287 3.35 24.90 6.66
CA GLU A 287 2.50 24.94 7.87
C GLU A 287 3.26 25.46 9.11
N GLY A 288 4.58 25.67 8.97
CA GLY A 288 5.47 26.16 10.01
C GLY A 288 5.91 25.07 11.00
N ASP A 289 6.74 25.48 11.95
CA ASP A 289 7.38 24.56 12.91
C ASP A 289 6.46 24.13 14.04
N GLN A 290 5.46 24.92 14.39
CA GLN A 290 4.62 24.67 15.57
C GLN A 290 3.93 23.31 15.58
N PRO A 291 3.35 22.82 14.45
CA PRO A 291 2.75 21.48 14.41
C PRO A 291 3.76 20.38 14.74
N VAL A 292 5.02 20.53 14.30
CA VAL A 292 6.10 19.59 14.58
C VAL A 292 6.51 19.64 16.04
N LYS A 293 6.75 20.86 16.58
CA LYS A 293 7.23 21.09 17.96
C LYS A 293 6.23 20.68 19.04
N LYS A 294 4.95 20.52 18.71
CA LYS A 294 3.92 19.98 19.63
C LYS A 294 4.14 18.52 20.02
N THR A 295 5.04 17.80 19.34
CA THR A 295 5.32 16.40 19.54
C THR A 295 6.78 16.15 19.89
N SER A 296 7.06 15.04 20.56
CA SER A 296 8.42 14.74 21.02
C SER A 296 9.31 14.17 19.93
N ARG A 297 8.79 13.25 19.10
CA ARG A 297 9.49 12.52 18.03
C ARG A 297 10.84 11.88 18.46
N LYS A 298 11.08 11.76 19.76
CA LYS A 298 12.35 11.30 20.35
C LYS A 298 12.79 9.90 19.97
N THR A 299 11.86 9.12 19.38
CA THR A 299 12.15 7.75 18.91
C THR A 299 12.72 7.71 17.50
N LEU A 300 12.64 8.81 16.73
CA LEU A 300 13.24 8.88 15.41
C LEU A 300 14.76 8.71 15.50
N LYS A 301 15.29 7.87 14.63
CA LYS A 301 16.71 7.56 14.49
C LYS A 301 17.23 7.90 13.09
N LEU A 302 16.35 7.79 12.09
CA LEU A 302 16.69 8.00 10.71
C LEU A 302 15.51 8.58 9.96
N LEU A 303 15.80 9.53 9.11
CA LEU A 303 14.88 10.11 8.13
C LEU A 303 15.29 9.66 6.73
N GLY A 304 14.34 9.67 5.81
CA GLY A 304 14.64 9.39 4.41
C GLY A 304 13.75 10.20 3.48
N THR A 305 14.23 10.42 2.27
CA THR A 305 13.49 11.13 1.24
C THR A 305 13.61 10.45 -0.11
N VAL A 306 12.56 10.52 -0.95
CA VAL A 306 12.46 9.71 -2.17
C VAL A 306 11.59 10.38 -3.23
N GLY A 307 11.85 9.98 -4.48
CA GLY A 307 10.99 10.23 -5.63
C GLY A 307 11.35 11.46 -6.44
N GLU A 308 12.04 12.42 -5.82
CA GLU A 308 12.54 13.63 -6.47
C GLU A 308 13.74 14.20 -5.70
N PRO A 309 14.57 15.06 -6.32
CA PRO A 309 15.59 15.79 -5.58
C PRO A 309 14.98 16.70 -4.51
N ILE A 310 15.59 16.74 -3.33
CA ILE A 310 15.20 17.65 -2.27
C ILE A 310 16.06 18.93 -2.35
N ASN A 311 15.40 20.08 -2.30
CA ASN A 311 16.12 21.37 -2.25
C ASN A 311 16.76 21.60 -0.87
N PRO A 312 17.88 22.38 -0.79
CA PRO A 312 18.62 22.56 0.47
C PRO A 312 17.78 23.06 1.64
N GLU A 313 16.88 24.00 1.40
CA GLU A 313 16.00 24.59 2.43
C GLU A 313 15.07 23.51 3.04
N ALA A 314 14.42 22.69 2.22
CA ALA A 314 13.55 21.63 2.71
C ALA A 314 14.35 20.52 3.41
N TRP A 315 15.55 20.21 2.92
CA TRP A 315 16.47 19.27 3.57
C TRP A 315 16.89 19.76 4.95
N GLU A 316 17.27 21.03 5.04
CA GLU A 316 17.70 21.66 6.31
C GLU A 316 16.56 21.70 7.33
N TRP A 317 15.35 22.11 6.90
CA TRP A 317 14.16 22.06 7.76
C TRP A 317 13.85 20.64 8.25
N TYR A 318 13.93 19.66 7.33
CA TYR A 318 13.69 18.26 7.66
C TYR A 318 14.69 17.76 8.68
N TYR A 319 15.98 18.06 8.50
CA TYR A 319 17.03 17.71 9.45
C TYR A 319 16.88 18.41 10.80
N LYS A 320 16.73 19.75 10.79
CA LYS A 320 16.71 20.55 12.02
C LYS A 320 15.40 20.43 12.78
N THR A 321 14.25 20.59 12.09
CA THR A 321 12.95 20.68 12.74
C THR A 321 12.34 19.32 12.99
N VAL A 322 12.35 18.42 12.01
CA VAL A 322 11.76 17.07 12.16
C VAL A 322 12.72 16.13 12.88
N GLY A 323 13.97 16.11 12.46
CA GLY A 323 15.02 15.22 12.98
C GLY A 323 15.72 15.73 14.24
N ASP A 324 15.34 16.90 14.75
CA ASP A 324 15.93 17.53 15.96
C ASP A 324 17.47 17.61 15.87
N SER A 325 18.00 17.86 14.66
CA SER A 325 19.43 17.89 14.31
C SER A 325 20.22 16.63 14.72
N LYS A 326 19.56 15.50 14.88
CA LYS A 326 20.15 14.22 15.33
C LYS A 326 19.96 13.09 14.35
N CYS A 327 18.88 13.12 13.55
CA CYS A 327 18.56 12.04 12.64
C CYS A 327 19.27 12.25 11.31
N PRO A 328 20.13 11.33 10.84
CA PRO A 328 20.65 11.39 9.49
C PRO A 328 19.52 11.24 8.48
N ILE A 329 19.71 11.78 7.27
CA ILE A 329 18.80 11.68 6.13
C ILE A 329 19.44 10.84 5.04
N VAL A 330 18.70 9.82 4.56
CA VAL A 330 19.08 8.95 3.42
C VAL A 330 18.14 9.15 2.25
#